data_ae7a7a8d72d7949c546dc986d65cffb6
#
_entry.id   ae7a7a8d72d7949c546dc986d65cffb6
#
_cell.length_a   1.000
_cell.length_b   1.000
_cell.length_c   1.000
_cell.angle_alpha   90.00
_cell.angle_beta   90.00
_cell.angle_gamma   90.00
#
_symmetry.space_group_name_H-M   'P 1'
#
loop_
_entity.id
_entity.type
_entity.pdbx_description
1 polymer ?
#
loop_
_entity_poly.entity_id
_entity_poly.type
_entity_poly.pdbx_seq_one_letter_code
_entity_poly.pdbx_strand_id
1 'polypeptide(L)'
;MEAAGEESSTLGGAASSSFHVTNPTPLSLMPPSRRAASLQSVIAALETGAGARKLPKAIESLQLRVPRKFENKRDWYVGSTYARSFLRKELPRLVYHNPDLQVNVEHPDNAPPSLIVHFSNMPERTIIFGDKSSADITSELLAMAQHT
;
A
#
# COMPACT_ATOMS: atom_id res chain seq x y z
N MET A 1 41.19 88.78 21.99
CA MET A 1 41.36 88.27 20.69
C MET A 1 41.38 86.81 20.75
N GLU A 2 40.62 86.39 20.26
CA GLU A 2 40.12 85.57 19.28
C GLU A 2 40.10 84.26 19.66
N ALA A 3 38.97 83.83 19.77
CA ALA A 3 38.78 82.43 19.91
C ALA A 3 37.74 81.94 18.96
N ALA A 4 38.10 81.20 18.17
CA ALA A 4 37.16 80.49 17.32
C ALA A 4 36.88 79.18 17.90
N GLY A 5 35.72 79.06 18.34
CA GLY A 5 35.17 77.79 18.71
C GLY A 5 34.75 76.99 17.47
N GLU A 6 35.19 75.82 17.41
CA GLU A 6 34.83 74.96 16.35
C GLU A 6 33.93 73.88 16.84
N GLU A 7 32.77 73.98 16.43
CA GLU A 7 31.80 72.90 16.57
C GLU A 7 31.87 71.93 15.44
N SER A 8 32.35 70.80 15.66
CA SER A 8 32.15 69.74 14.74
C SER A 8 31.15 68.77 15.28
N SER A 9 29.96 69.01 14.97
CA SER A 9 28.92 67.99 15.15
C SER A 9 28.97 66.96 14.06
N THR A 10 29.55 65.90 14.35
CA THR A 10 29.44 64.73 13.49
C THR A 10 28.22 63.94 13.89
N LEU A 11 27.20 64.09 13.13
CA LEU A 11 26.05 63.21 13.17
C LEU A 11 26.22 62.11 12.15
N GLY A 12 26.95 61.13 12.55
CA GLY A 12 27.05 59.90 11.80
C GLY A 12 26.14 58.84 12.37
N GLY A 13 24.88 59.07 12.41
CA GLY A 13 23.93 58.07 12.79
C GLY A 13 23.29 57.43 11.56
N ALA A 14 24.01 56.74 10.80
CA ALA A 14 23.40 55.86 9.80
C ALA A 14 22.93 54.62 10.50
N ALA A 15 21.70 54.62 10.90
CA ALA A 15 21.01 53.41 11.28
C ALA A 15 20.79 52.58 10.02
N SER A 16 21.69 51.71 9.73
CA SER A 16 21.46 50.69 8.75
C SER A 16 20.50 49.67 9.36
N SER A 17 19.25 49.91 9.19
CA SER A 17 18.25 48.85 9.42
C SER A 17 18.46 47.82 8.35
N SER A 18 19.24 46.82 8.67
CA SER A 18 19.29 45.63 7.86
C SER A 18 17.96 44.91 8.02
N PHE A 19 17.08 45.14 7.08
CA PHE A 19 15.91 44.29 6.95
C PHE A 19 16.39 42.92 6.54
N HIS A 20 16.48 42.02 7.48
CA HIS A 20 16.55 40.62 7.18
C HIS A 20 15.22 40.22 6.58
N VAL A 21 15.17 40.24 5.27
CA VAL A 21 14.11 39.54 4.56
C VAL A 21 14.40 38.07 4.75
N THR A 22 13.87 37.49 5.78
CA THR A 22 13.75 36.06 5.89
C THR A 22 12.78 35.63 4.79
N ASN A 23 13.35 35.19 3.68
CA ASN A 23 12.56 34.53 2.67
C ASN A 23 11.81 33.36 3.35
N PRO A 24 10.48 33.35 3.39
CA PRO A 24 9.78 32.21 3.92
C PRO A 24 10.18 31.01 3.08
N THR A 25 10.85 30.08 3.67
CA THR A 25 11.15 28.80 3.03
C THR A 25 9.82 28.23 2.57
N PRO A 26 9.59 28.00 1.28
CA PRO A 26 8.31 27.48 0.82
C PRO A 26 8.06 26.15 1.51
N LEU A 27 6.87 25.99 2.05
CA LEU A 27 6.43 24.77 2.76
C LEU A 27 6.66 23.48 1.95
N SER A 28 6.81 23.62 0.64
CA SER A 28 7.12 22.52 -0.27
C SER A 28 8.52 21.91 -0.11
N LEU A 29 9.43 22.57 0.60
CA LEU A 29 10.78 22.05 0.88
C LEU A 29 10.90 21.35 2.22
N MET A 30 9.84 21.29 3.02
CA MET A 30 9.86 20.49 4.24
C MET A 30 9.79 19.01 3.88
N PRO A 31 10.72 18.20 4.37
CA PRO A 31 10.63 16.76 4.15
C PRO A 31 9.35 16.25 4.78
N PRO A 32 8.63 15.33 4.11
CA PRO A 32 7.43 14.75 4.68
C PRO A 32 7.74 14.12 6.04
N SER A 33 6.83 14.26 6.98
CA SER A 33 6.99 13.61 8.28
C SER A 33 7.19 12.09 8.08
N ARG A 34 7.91 11.44 8.97
CA ARG A 34 8.16 9.98 8.88
C ARG A 34 6.85 9.18 8.74
N ARG A 35 5.76 9.66 9.35
CA ARG A 35 4.44 9.04 9.21
C ARG A 35 3.87 9.21 7.81
N ALA A 36 3.98 10.38 7.21
CA ALA A 36 3.52 10.63 5.85
C ALA A 36 4.31 9.81 4.82
N ALA A 37 5.64 9.72 4.99
CA ALA A 37 6.47 8.87 4.15
C ALA A 37 6.09 7.39 4.28
N SER A 38 5.74 6.91 5.48
CA SER A 38 5.29 5.54 5.71
C SER A 38 3.94 5.27 5.05
N LEU A 39 2.98 6.20 5.15
CA LEU A 39 1.68 6.06 4.47
C LEU A 39 1.83 6.06 2.96
N GLN A 40 2.65 6.93 2.40
CA GLN A 40 2.92 6.95 0.96
C GLN A 40 3.52 5.65 0.47
N SER A 41 4.44 5.05 1.24
CA SER A 41 5.03 3.75 0.88
C SER A 41 4.01 2.62 0.93
N VAL A 42 3.08 2.65 1.87
CA VAL A 42 1.98 1.67 1.94
C VAL A 42 1.04 1.82 0.75
N ILE A 43 0.63 3.04 0.42
CA ILE A 43 -0.23 3.31 -0.73
C ILE A 43 0.46 2.84 -2.02
N ALA A 44 1.72 3.21 -2.23
CA ALA A 44 2.48 2.77 -3.39
C ALA A 44 2.58 1.24 -3.49
N ALA A 45 2.72 0.55 -2.35
CA ALA A 45 2.74 -0.91 -2.30
C ALA A 45 1.37 -1.52 -2.64
N LEU A 46 0.26 -0.83 -2.36
CA LEU A 46 -1.10 -1.27 -2.72
C LEU A 46 -1.42 -1.00 -4.19
N GLU A 47 -0.87 0.05 -4.76
CA GLU A 47 -1.08 0.43 -6.15
C GLU A 47 -0.25 -0.37 -7.15
N THR A 48 0.75 -1.10 -6.69
CA THR A 48 1.66 -1.87 -7.54
C THR A 48 1.56 -3.36 -7.26
N GLY A 49 1.76 -4.18 -8.29
CA GLY A 49 1.80 -5.64 -8.18
C GLY A 49 0.67 -6.34 -8.93
N ALA A 50 0.69 -7.66 -8.91
CA ALA A 50 -0.27 -8.49 -9.63
C ALA A 50 -1.73 -8.28 -9.18
N GLY A 51 -1.93 -8.07 -7.88
CA GLY A 51 -3.24 -7.83 -7.28
C GLY A 51 -3.76 -6.39 -7.42
N ALA A 52 -2.97 -5.46 -7.97
CA ALA A 52 -3.37 -4.06 -8.13
C ALA A 52 -4.27 -3.88 -9.37
N ARG A 53 -5.39 -4.61 -9.42
CA ARG A 53 -6.32 -4.61 -10.54
C ARG A 53 -7.76 -4.65 -10.07
N LYS A 54 -8.64 -4.04 -10.86
CA LYS A 54 -10.08 -4.14 -10.66
C LYS A 54 -10.57 -5.49 -11.16
N LEU A 55 -11.36 -6.13 -10.32
CA LEU A 55 -12.10 -7.34 -10.67
C LEU A 55 -13.45 -6.96 -11.31
N PRO A 56 -13.98 -7.78 -12.21
CA PRO A 56 -15.32 -7.58 -12.72
C PRO A 56 -16.36 -7.75 -11.60
N LYS A 57 -17.44 -7.00 -11.71
CA LYS A 57 -18.55 -7.02 -10.73
C LYS A 57 -19.24 -8.37 -10.58
N ALA A 58 -18.98 -9.29 -11.49
CA ALA A 58 -19.49 -10.65 -11.41
C ALA A 58 -18.89 -11.44 -10.24
N ILE A 59 -17.76 -11.05 -9.69
CA ILE A 59 -17.15 -11.64 -8.50
C ILE A 59 -17.72 -10.92 -7.28
N GLU A 60 -18.46 -11.66 -6.47
CA GLU A 60 -19.07 -11.13 -5.25
C GLU A 60 -18.18 -11.27 -4.04
N SER A 61 -17.58 -12.45 -3.88
CA SER A 61 -16.74 -12.71 -2.72
C SER A 61 -15.59 -13.67 -2.99
N LEU A 62 -14.56 -13.56 -2.19
CA LEU A 62 -13.42 -14.44 -2.15
C LEU A 62 -13.34 -15.11 -0.78
N GLN A 63 -13.19 -16.41 -0.77
CA GLN A 63 -12.98 -17.17 0.44
C GLN A 63 -11.62 -17.85 0.40
N LEU A 64 -10.70 -17.38 1.22
CA LEU A 64 -9.34 -17.90 1.32
C LEU A 64 -9.26 -18.92 2.44
N ARG A 65 -8.91 -20.16 2.11
CA ARG A 65 -8.66 -21.23 3.08
C ARG A 65 -7.18 -21.44 3.28
N VAL A 66 -6.73 -21.17 4.49
CA VAL A 66 -5.32 -21.36 4.90
C VAL A 66 -5.28 -22.26 6.12
N PRO A 67 -4.94 -23.53 5.98
CA PRO A 67 -4.92 -24.45 7.12
C PRO A 67 -3.87 -24.03 8.14
N ARG A 68 -4.19 -24.17 9.42
CA ARG A 68 -3.26 -23.93 10.52
C ARG A 68 -2.36 -25.12 10.80
N LYS A 69 -2.94 -26.31 10.67
CA LYS A 69 -2.29 -27.59 10.89
C LYS A 69 -2.48 -28.50 9.69
N PHE A 70 -1.47 -29.18 9.31
CA PHE A 70 -1.53 -30.20 8.25
C PHE A 70 -0.62 -31.35 8.66
N GLU A 71 -1.20 -32.53 8.69
CA GLU A 71 -0.47 -33.74 9.03
C GLU A 71 0.31 -34.22 7.80
N ASN A 72 1.66 -34.11 7.87
CA ASN A 72 2.61 -34.78 6.98
C ASN A 72 2.40 -34.67 5.45
N LYS A 73 1.71 -33.65 4.97
CA LYS A 73 1.54 -33.43 3.53
C LYS A 73 2.43 -32.29 3.08
N ARG A 74 3.56 -32.62 2.49
CA ARG A 74 4.54 -31.64 1.99
C ARG A 74 3.94 -30.60 1.05
N ASP A 75 3.06 -31.06 0.16
CA ASP A 75 2.41 -30.19 -0.83
C ASP A 75 1.51 -29.14 -0.18
N TRP A 76 0.88 -29.49 0.92
CA TRP A 76 0.05 -28.54 1.69
C TRP A 76 0.90 -27.52 2.43
N TYR A 77 2.11 -27.88 2.82
CA TYR A 77 3.05 -26.94 3.44
C TYR A 77 3.47 -25.85 2.44
N VAL A 78 3.86 -26.25 1.24
CA VAL A 78 4.25 -25.34 0.17
C VAL A 78 3.06 -24.46 -0.22
N GLY A 79 1.90 -25.03 -0.47
CA GLY A 79 0.68 -24.31 -0.78
C GLY A 79 0.25 -23.32 0.31
N SER A 80 0.41 -23.69 1.59
CA SER A 80 0.13 -22.78 2.71
C SER A 80 1.09 -21.60 2.77
N THR A 81 2.34 -21.79 2.38
CA THR A 81 3.31 -20.69 2.29
C THR A 81 2.91 -19.69 1.22
N TYR A 82 2.50 -20.18 0.06
CA TYR A 82 2.00 -19.33 -1.02
C TYR A 82 0.65 -18.66 -0.67
N ALA A 83 -0.24 -19.37 0.00
CA ALA A 83 -1.49 -18.82 0.47
C ALA A 83 -1.27 -17.67 1.48
N ARG A 84 -0.33 -17.81 2.40
CA ARG A 84 0.07 -16.73 3.33
C ARG A 84 0.72 -15.57 2.62
N SER A 85 1.52 -15.84 1.60
CA SER A 85 2.11 -14.79 0.75
C SER A 85 1.03 -14.01 -0.01
N PHE A 86 0.06 -14.72 -0.58
CA PHE A 86 -1.10 -14.12 -1.23
C PHE A 86 -1.91 -13.24 -0.25
N LEU A 87 -2.21 -13.76 0.93
CA LEU A 87 -2.93 -13.05 1.99
C LEU A 87 -2.24 -11.74 2.38
N ARG A 88 -0.92 -11.73 2.42
CA ARG A 88 -0.15 -10.56 2.87
C ARG A 88 0.16 -9.55 1.77
N LYS A 89 0.30 -10.01 0.54
CA LYS A 89 0.77 -9.17 -0.57
C LYS A 89 -0.32 -8.82 -1.56
N GLU A 90 -1.01 -9.84 -2.08
CA GLU A 90 -1.93 -9.64 -3.21
C GLU A 90 -3.36 -9.32 -2.76
N LEU A 91 -3.82 -9.96 -1.69
CA LEU A 91 -5.17 -9.75 -1.19
C LEU A 91 -5.44 -8.30 -0.75
N PRO A 92 -4.55 -7.62 -0.01
CA PRO A 92 -4.74 -6.22 0.34
C PRO A 92 -4.81 -5.30 -0.88
N ARG A 93 -4.06 -5.61 -1.94
CA ARG A 93 -4.09 -4.88 -3.21
C ARG A 93 -5.44 -5.06 -3.93
N LEU A 94 -5.92 -6.29 -3.98
CA LEU A 94 -7.24 -6.60 -4.56
C LEU A 94 -8.34 -5.86 -3.82
N VAL A 95 -8.36 -5.89 -2.49
CA VAL A 95 -9.36 -5.18 -1.68
C VAL A 95 -9.26 -3.67 -1.86
N TYR A 96 -8.06 -3.11 -1.92
CA TYR A 96 -7.86 -1.68 -2.14
C TYR A 96 -8.46 -1.20 -3.47
N HIS A 97 -8.31 -1.98 -4.54
CA HIS A 97 -8.87 -1.67 -5.84
C HIS A 97 -10.34 -2.08 -6.02
N ASN A 98 -10.87 -2.90 -5.10
CA ASN A 98 -12.24 -3.43 -5.14
C ASN A 98 -12.88 -3.33 -3.75
N PRO A 99 -13.28 -2.12 -3.32
CA PRO A 99 -13.78 -1.91 -1.96
C PRO A 99 -15.09 -2.66 -1.66
N ASP A 100 -15.86 -3.01 -2.67
CA ASP A 100 -17.11 -3.76 -2.53
C ASP A 100 -16.90 -5.28 -2.43
N LEU A 101 -15.67 -5.75 -2.66
CA LEU A 101 -15.32 -7.15 -2.63
C LEU A 101 -15.37 -7.70 -1.21
N GLN A 102 -16.20 -8.69 -0.98
CA GLN A 102 -16.25 -9.39 0.30
C GLN A 102 -15.12 -10.43 0.36
N VAL A 103 -14.35 -10.41 1.41
CA VAL A 103 -13.25 -11.36 1.62
C VAL A 103 -13.42 -12.05 2.95
N ASN A 104 -13.44 -13.38 2.91
CA ASN A 104 -13.45 -14.23 4.09
C ASN A 104 -12.17 -15.07 4.14
N VAL A 105 -11.54 -15.14 5.31
CA VAL A 105 -10.36 -15.96 5.54
C VAL A 105 -10.68 -17.02 6.56
N GLU A 106 -10.58 -18.27 6.15
CA GLU A 106 -10.85 -19.42 7.00
C GLU A 106 -9.57 -20.21 7.27
N HIS A 107 -9.55 -20.84 8.41
CA HIS A 107 -8.44 -21.69 8.84
C HIS A 107 -8.93 -23.10 9.16
N PRO A 108 -9.36 -23.85 8.16
CA PRO A 108 -9.82 -25.23 8.38
C PRO A 108 -8.66 -26.11 8.77
N ASP A 109 -8.94 -27.11 9.60
CA ASP A 109 -8.00 -28.17 9.86
C ASP A 109 -8.13 -29.24 8.75
N ASN A 110 -6.99 -29.76 8.28
CA ASN A 110 -6.90 -30.83 7.28
C ASN A 110 -7.61 -30.55 5.94
N ALA A 111 -7.60 -29.31 5.48
CA ALA A 111 -8.05 -28.97 4.14
C ALA A 111 -6.88 -28.39 3.30
N PRO A 112 -6.85 -28.62 1.99
CA PRO A 112 -5.83 -28.02 1.15
C PRO A 112 -5.97 -26.51 1.11
N PRO A 113 -4.85 -25.75 1.07
CA PRO A 113 -4.89 -24.32 0.92
C PRO A 113 -5.50 -23.97 -0.43
N SER A 114 -6.56 -23.19 -0.41
CA SER A 114 -7.36 -22.91 -1.61
C SER A 114 -8.00 -21.52 -1.54
N LEU A 115 -8.29 -20.97 -2.72
CA LEU A 115 -9.06 -19.76 -2.90
C LEU A 115 -10.36 -20.12 -3.60
N ILE A 116 -11.50 -19.90 -2.96
CA ILE A 116 -12.81 -20.08 -3.55
C ILE A 116 -13.33 -18.74 -4.02
N VAL A 117 -13.76 -18.68 -5.26
CA VAL A 117 -14.29 -17.49 -5.91
C VAL A 117 -15.78 -17.67 -6.11
N HIS A 118 -16.56 -16.82 -5.49
CA HIS A 118 -18.01 -16.81 -5.64
C HIS A 118 -18.44 -15.77 -6.66
N PHE A 119 -19.25 -16.18 -7.59
CA PHE A 119 -19.79 -15.35 -8.66
C PHE A 119 -21.29 -15.14 -8.49
N SER A 120 -21.80 -13.99 -8.95
CA SER A 120 -23.22 -13.67 -8.91
C SER A 120 -24.08 -14.58 -9.80
N ASN A 121 -23.55 -14.97 -10.95
CA ASN A 121 -24.31 -15.63 -12.01
C ASN A 121 -23.73 -16.99 -12.43
N MET A 122 -22.68 -17.45 -11.78
CA MET A 122 -21.99 -18.69 -12.13
C MET A 122 -21.68 -19.50 -10.88
N PRO A 123 -21.48 -20.82 -11.01
CA PRO A 123 -21.05 -21.65 -9.90
C PRO A 123 -19.68 -21.19 -9.38
N GLU A 124 -19.47 -21.39 -8.11
CA GLU A 124 -18.20 -21.11 -7.47
C GLU A 124 -17.05 -21.87 -8.12
N ARG A 125 -15.88 -21.27 -8.14
CA ARG A 125 -14.67 -21.90 -8.63
C ARG A 125 -13.60 -21.91 -7.55
N THR A 126 -12.87 -23.00 -7.48
CA THR A 126 -11.83 -23.20 -6.48
C THR A 126 -10.47 -23.25 -7.16
N ILE A 127 -9.54 -22.43 -6.69
CA ILE A 127 -8.14 -22.44 -7.08
C ILE A 127 -7.35 -23.08 -5.93
N ILE A 128 -6.67 -24.18 -6.21
CA ILE A 128 -5.79 -24.83 -5.23
C ILE A 128 -4.40 -24.21 -5.37
N PHE A 129 -3.80 -23.83 -4.23
CA PHE A 129 -2.50 -23.19 -4.25
C PHE A 129 -1.39 -24.13 -4.73
N GLY A 130 -1.28 -25.34 -4.19
CA GLY A 130 -0.23 -26.27 -4.60
C GLY A 130 1.16 -25.61 -4.71
N ASP A 131 1.77 -25.73 -5.88
CA ASP A 131 3.08 -25.14 -6.19
C ASP A 131 2.98 -23.74 -6.85
N LYS A 132 1.78 -23.19 -6.96
CA LYS A 132 1.55 -21.91 -7.65
C LYS A 132 1.99 -20.74 -6.77
N SER A 133 2.73 -19.82 -7.35
CA SER A 133 3.09 -18.58 -6.65
C SER A 133 1.89 -17.67 -6.42
N SER A 134 2.01 -16.71 -5.51
CA SER A 134 0.94 -15.73 -5.27
C SER A 134 0.57 -14.92 -6.51
N ALA A 135 1.53 -14.65 -7.40
CA ALA A 135 1.30 -13.96 -8.66
C ALA A 135 0.55 -14.84 -9.67
N ASP A 136 0.85 -16.14 -9.71
CA ASP A 136 0.16 -17.09 -10.59
C ASP A 136 -1.32 -17.25 -10.18
N ILE A 137 -1.58 -17.34 -8.87
CA ILE A 137 -2.94 -17.38 -8.33
C ILE A 137 -3.71 -16.12 -8.70
N THR A 138 -3.09 -14.97 -8.59
CA THR A 138 -3.72 -13.70 -8.99
C THR A 138 -4.01 -13.67 -10.49
N SER A 139 -3.09 -14.16 -11.31
CA SER A 139 -3.28 -14.25 -12.76
C SER A 139 -4.40 -15.21 -13.13
N GLU A 140 -4.50 -16.35 -12.46
CA GLU A 140 -5.57 -17.33 -12.65
C GLU A 140 -6.93 -16.74 -12.23
N LEU A 141 -6.99 -16.03 -11.10
CA LEU A 141 -8.19 -15.31 -10.66
C LEU A 141 -8.64 -14.29 -11.71
N LEU A 142 -7.71 -13.50 -12.25
CA LEU A 142 -8.01 -12.51 -13.29
C LEU A 142 -8.44 -13.15 -14.60
N ALA A 143 -7.85 -14.28 -14.97
CA ALA A 143 -8.24 -15.04 -16.16
C ALA A 143 -9.67 -15.59 -16.03
N MET A 144 -10.03 -16.13 -14.87
CA MET A 144 -11.41 -16.55 -14.59
C MET A 144 -12.40 -15.40 -14.69
N ALA A 145 -11.99 -14.23 -14.27
CA ALA A 145 -12.78 -13.03 -14.32
C ALA A 145 -13.04 -12.50 -15.74
N GLN A 146 -12.14 -12.79 -16.68
CA GLN A 146 -12.31 -12.37 -18.09
C GLN A 146 -13.26 -13.27 -18.88
N HIS A 147 -13.50 -14.48 -18.42
CA HIS A 147 -14.41 -15.45 -19.07
C HIS A 147 -15.84 -15.42 -18.49
N THR A 148 -16.16 -14.35 -17.80
CA THR A 148 -17.47 -14.06 -17.25
C THR A 148 -18.17 -13.03 -18.08
#